data_73fe2800906d197b161a31fc4ffe9abc
#
_entry.id   73fe2800906d197b161a31fc4ffe9abc
#
_cell.length_a   1.000
_cell.length_b   1.000
_cell.length_c   1.000
_cell.angle_alpha   90.00
_cell.angle_beta   90.00
_cell.angle_gamma   90.00
#
_symmetry.space_group_name_H-M   'P 1'
#
loop_
_entity.id
_entity.type
_entity.pdbx_description
1 polymer ?
#
loop_
_entity_poly.entity_id
_entity_poly.type
_entity_poly.pdbx_seq_one_letter_code
_entity_poly.pdbx_strand_id
1 'polypeptide(L)'
;MAKQNAKLALTAVPCTLLLLAALLPLVIAEPARSPQETSTYSHLGFDRNIYPGDKAMPILRKTFSFTSYWLSPPPGEKRNTWLGKRELLRSQGFGFLVLFRGRDSKELKNETVAKRKGSEDAKNAAASAKAEGFVSSTIIFLDIEEGGRLPEAYHIYLSAWSTELTKAGYRLGAYCSGMPVKEEPGVTITTADDIRNHDYGKGMIFWVYNDACPPSPGCVFSQTPPSPATGMSYAEVWQFAQSPRRKEYSARCAATYQRDGNCYAPGDTAHSWFLDVNSATSADPSGGSR
;
A
#
# COMPACT_ATOMS: atom_id res chain seq x y z
N MET A 1 29.18 82.10 56.40
CA MET A 1 28.12 83.12 56.62
C MET A 1 27.08 83.02 55.55
N ALA A 2 25.82 83.21 55.89
CA ALA A 2 24.62 83.33 55.18
C ALA A 2 23.83 82.00 54.87
N LYS A 3 22.82 81.84 55.70
CA LYS A 3 21.65 81.02 55.56
C LYS A 3 20.75 81.60 54.46
N GLN A 4 20.14 80.80 53.64
CA GLN A 4 18.84 81.17 53.09
C GLN A 4 17.95 79.96 52.91
N ASN A 5 16.74 80.07 53.45
CA ASN A 5 15.60 79.19 53.45
C ASN A 5 15.01 79.17 52.10
N ALA A 6 14.59 78.03 51.60
CA ALA A 6 13.67 77.96 50.47
C ALA A 6 12.50 77.00 50.79
N LYS A 7 11.32 77.54 50.53
CA LYS A 7 9.97 76.99 50.86
C LYS A 7 9.60 75.76 50.05
N LEU A 8 9.01 74.80 50.74
CA LEU A 8 8.31 73.66 50.16
C LEU A 8 7.05 74.18 49.36
N ALA A 9 6.99 73.86 48.12
CA ALA A 9 5.75 73.94 47.34
C ALA A 9 5.25 72.49 47.07
N LEU A 10 4.14 72.16 47.67
CA LEU A 10 3.41 70.89 47.43
C LEU A 10 2.64 71.02 46.12
N THR A 11 2.98 70.33 45.08
CA THR A 11 2.15 70.18 43.88
C THR A 11 1.56 68.76 43.88
N ALA A 12 0.26 68.73 43.94
CA ALA A 12 -0.54 67.50 43.81
C ALA A 12 -0.44 66.95 42.38
N VAL A 13 0.00 65.70 42.24
CA VAL A 13 0.00 64.96 40.97
C VAL A 13 -1.26 64.10 40.94
N PRO A 14 -2.13 64.19 39.90
CA PRO A 14 -3.28 63.29 39.80
C PRO A 14 -2.84 61.88 39.39
N CYS A 15 -3.21 60.91 40.15
CA CYS A 15 -3.00 59.48 39.92
C CYS A 15 -3.94 59.02 38.80
N THR A 16 -3.45 58.97 37.54
CA THR A 16 -4.16 58.33 36.43
C THR A 16 -3.91 56.80 36.51
N LEU A 17 -4.94 56.03 36.93
CA LEU A 17 -4.93 54.60 36.86
C LEU A 17 -4.99 54.17 35.38
N LEU A 18 -3.88 53.74 34.81
CA LEU A 18 -3.82 53.02 33.56
C LEU A 18 -4.23 51.55 33.81
N LEU A 19 -5.47 51.19 33.47
CA LEU A 19 -5.89 49.82 33.32
C LEU A 19 -5.18 49.19 32.13
N LEU A 20 -4.12 48.45 32.38
CA LEU A 20 -3.53 47.54 31.37
C LEU A 20 -4.45 46.32 31.24
N ALA A 21 -5.31 46.32 30.22
CA ALA A 21 -6.03 45.14 29.80
C ALA A 21 -5.02 44.14 29.18
N ALA A 22 -4.61 43.15 29.93
CA ALA A 22 -3.82 42.02 29.41
C ALA A 22 -4.71 41.21 28.45
N LEU A 23 -4.53 41.39 27.15
CA LEU A 23 -5.03 40.51 26.11
C LEU A 23 -4.28 39.17 26.21
N LEU A 24 -4.82 38.21 26.96
CA LEU A 24 -4.39 36.84 26.89
C LEU A 24 -4.81 36.28 25.53
N PRO A 25 -3.88 35.72 24.72
CA PRO A 25 -4.27 35.04 23.50
C PRO A 25 -5.13 33.82 23.90
N LEU A 26 -6.34 33.78 23.36
CA LEU A 26 -7.22 32.61 23.44
C LEU A 26 -6.56 31.52 22.60
N VAL A 27 -5.83 30.62 23.22
CA VAL A 27 -5.34 29.39 22.57
C VAL A 27 -6.59 28.52 22.36
N ILE A 28 -7.14 28.61 21.16
CA ILE A 28 -8.16 27.66 20.71
C ILE A 28 -7.40 26.34 20.55
N ALA A 29 -7.52 25.45 21.54
CA ALA A 29 -7.05 24.07 21.40
C ALA A 29 -7.82 23.45 20.24
N GLU A 30 -7.11 23.09 19.17
CA GLU A 30 -7.70 22.24 18.13
C GLU A 30 -8.28 21.00 18.81
N PRO A 31 -9.52 20.59 18.47
CA PRO A 31 -10.06 19.35 19.00
C PRO A 31 -9.09 18.23 18.63
N ALA A 32 -8.59 17.53 19.65
CA ALA A 32 -7.78 16.34 19.45
C ALA A 32 -8.52 15.46 18.43
N ARG A 33 -7.87 15.17 17.30
CA ARG A 33 -8.39 14.21 16.34
C ARG A 33 -8.70 12.95 17.12
N SER A 34 -9.98 12.58 17.16
CA SER A 34 -10.40 11.30 17.71
C SER A 34 -9.51 10.20 17.11
N PRO A 35 -9.07 9.21 17.91
CA PRO A 35 -8.37 8.06 17.36
C PRO A 35 -9.21 7.55 16.19
N GLN A 36 -8.62 7.49 15.00
CA GLN A 36 -9.27 6.95 13.82
C GLN A 36 -9.67 5.53 14.22
N GLU A 37 -10.97 5.26 14.32
CA GLU A 37 -11.48 3.92 14.57
C GLU A 37 -10.81 3.03 13.53
N THR A 38 -9.87 2.20 13.98
CA THR A 38 -9.27 1.17 13.14
C THR A 38 -10.41 0.27 12.73
N SER A 39 -10.83 0.36 11.47
CA SER A 39 -11.85 -0.50 10.92
C SER A 39 -11.47 -1.95 11.25
N THR A 40 -12.22 -2.56 12.15
CA THR A 40 -12.02 -3.95 12.58
C THR A 40 -12.42 -4.94 11.49
N TYR A 41 -12.92 -4.45 10.37
CA TYR A 41 -13.37 -5.26 9.24
C TYR A 41 -12.26 -5.43 8.23
N SER A 42 -11.80 -6.68 8.07
CA SER A 42 -10.84 -7.05 7.03
C SER A 42 -11.56 -7.87 5.95
N HIS A 43 -11.20 -7.60 4.71
CA HIS A 43 -11.68 -8.32 3.55
C HIS A 43 -10.60 -9.28 3.06
N LEU A 44 -11.00 -10.50 2.73
CA LEU A 44 -10.11 -11.50 2.15
C LEU A 44 -10.10 -11.36 0.62
N GLY A 45 -8.92 -11.39 0.04
CA GLY A 45 -8.71 -11.40 -1.40
C GLY A 45 -7.58 -12.32 -1.81
N PHE A 46 -7.36 -12.43 -3.09
CA PHE A 46 -6.25 -13.21 -3.62
C PHE A 46 -5.56 -12.49 -4.78
N ASP A 47 -4.32 -12.84 -5.00
CA ASP A 47 -3.60 -12.48 -6.22
C ASP A 47 -2.99 -13.71 -6.89
N ARG A 48 -2.73 -13.58 -8.18
CA ARG A 48 -2.16 -14.62 -9.01
C ARG A 48 -1.67 -14.04 -10.34
N ASN A 49 -0.59 -14.60 -10.87
CA ASN A 49 -0.05 -14.21 -12.18
C ASN A 49 -0.99 -14.59 -13.31
N ILE A 50 -1.47 -15.85 -13.34
CA ILE A 50 -2.32 -16.35 -14.42
C ILE A 50 -3.79 -16.31 -14.01
N TYR A 51 -4.64 -15.73 -14.83
CA TYR A 51 -6.08 -15.68 -14.59
C TYR A 51 -6.65 -17.11 -14.40
N PRO A 52 -7.41 -17.38 -13.33
CA PRO A 52 -7.91 -18.72 -13.01
C PRO A 52 -8.92 -19.29 -14.03
N GLY A 53 -9.49 -18.43 -14.86
CA GLY A 53 -10.52 -18.77 -15.82
C GLY A 53 -11.93 -18.41 -15.38
N ASP A 54 -12.80 -18.09 -16.35
CA ASP A 54 -14.14 -17.55 -16.10
C ASP A 54 -15.02 -18.48 -15.23
N LYS A 55 -14.80 -19.80 -15.30
CA LYS A 55 -15.54 -20.79 -14.51
C LYS A 55 -15.09 -20.84 -13.04
N ALA A 56 -13.85 -20.51 -12.77
CA ALA A 56 -13.29 -20.51 -11.41
C ALA A 56 -13.77 -19.30 -10.59
N MET A 57 -13.92 -18.15 -11.24
CA MET A 57 -14.19 -16.90 -10.56
C MET A 57 -15.47 -16.90 -9.70
N PRO A 58 -16.63 -17.40 -10.14
CA PRO A 58 -17.81 -17.48 -9.29
C PRO A 58 -17.63 -18.37 -8.06
N ILE A 59 -16.75 -19.37 -8.13
CA ILE A 59 -16.42 -20.25 -7.00
C ILE A 59 -15.55 -19.47 -6.01
N LEU A 60 -14.48 -18.83 -6.50
CA LEU A 60 -13.58 -18.01 -5.70
C LEU A 60 -14.28 -16.82 -5.03
N ARG A 61 -15.28 -16.22 -5.71
CA ARG A 61 -16.06 -15.10 -5.17
C ARG A 61 -16.80 -15.43 -3.87
N LYS A 62 -17.13 -16.69 -3.64
CA LYS A 62 -17.78 -17.14 -2.40
C LYS A 62 -16.88 -16.92 -1.15
N THR A 63 -15.58 -16.89 -1.36
CA THR A 63 -14.58 -16.73 -0.29
C THR A 63 -13.89 -15.37 -0.34
N PHE A 64 -13.59 -14.86 -1.53
CA PHE A 64 -12.76 -13.68 -1.74
C PHE A 64 -13.57 -12.48 -2.21
N SER A 65 -13.36 -11.34 -1.58
CA SER A 65 -14.02 -10.07 -1.92
C SER A 65 -13.36 -9.35 -3.08
N PHE A 66 -12.05 -9.50 -3.25
CA PHE A 66 -11.26 -8.85 -4.29
C PHE A 66 -10.21 -9.80 -4.89
N THR A 67 -9.68 -9.43 -6.04
CA THR A 67 -8.65 -10.18 -6.75
C THR A 67 -7.63 -9.24 -7.39
N SER A 68 -6.42 -9.75 -7.69
CA SER A 68 -5.48 -9.04 -8.54
C SER A 68 -6.05 -8.79 -9.93
N TYR A 69 -5.55 -7.74 -10.58
CA TYR A 69 -5.79 -7.45 -11.98
C TYR A 69 -4.55 -6.85 -12.63
N TRP A 70 -3.89 -7.62 -13.46
CA TRP A 70 -2.66 -7.22 -14.11
C TRP A 70 -2.91 -6.35 -15.34
N LEU A 71 -2.23 -5.20 -15.41
CA LEU A 71 -2.24 -4.29 -16.57
C LEU A 71 -1.13 -4.60 -17.58
N SER A 72 -0.11 -5.33 -17.15
CA SER A 72 1.03 -5.80 -17.95
C SER A 72 1.21 -7.31 -17.77
N PRO A 73 2.00 -8.00 -18.58
CA PRO A 73 2.35 -9.38 -18.30
C PRO A 73 3.03 -9.51 -16.92
N PRO A 74 2.53 -10.41 -16.04
CA PRO A 74 3.10 -10.63 -14.72
C PRO A 74 4.54 -11.14 -14.78
N PRO A 75 5.28 -11.13 -13.65
CA PRO A 75 6.60 -11.74 -13.56
C PRO A 75 6.62 -13.18 -14.07
N GLY A 76 7.60 -13.49 -14.94
CA GLY A 76 7.74 -14.83 -15.53
C GLY A 76 6.78 -15.16 -16.67
N GLU A 77 5.77 -14.34 -16.92
CA GLU A 77 4.76 -14.58 -17.95
C GLU A 77 5.05 -13.79 -19.24
N LYS A 78 4.78 -14.42 -20.38
CA LYS A 78 4.89 -13.75 -21.70
C LYS A 78 3.61 -13.05 -22.13
N ARG A 79 2.48 -13.40 -21.53
CA ARG A 79 1.14 -12.89 -21.86
C ARG A 79 0.41 -12.49 -20.60
N ASN A 80 -0.42 -11.48 -20.72
CA ASN A 80 -1.35 -11.10 -19.68
C ASN A 80 -2.71 -11.75 -19.95
N THR A 81 -3.08 -12.71 -19.10
CA THR A 81 -4.35 -13.46 -19.23
C THR A 81 -5.52 -12.75 -18.54
N TRP A 82 -5.26 -11.64 -17.82
CA TRP A 82 -6.28 -10.85 -17.13
C TRP A 82 -6.96 -9.81 -18.02
N LEU A 83 -6.30 -9.40 -19.11
CA LEU A 83 -6.85 -8.37 -20.02
C LEU A 83 -8.22 -8.74 -20.55
N GLY A 84 -9.14 -7.77 -20.58
CA GLY A 84 -10.52 -7.93 -21.00
C GLY A 84 -11.44 -8.63 -19.98
N LYS A 85 -10.96 -8.88 -18.75
CA LYS A 85 -11.74 -9.57 -17.71
C LYS A 85 -12.38 -8.63 -16.68
N ARG A 86 -12.03 -7.35 -16.68
CA ARG A 86 -12.50 -6.40 -15.65
C ARG A 86 -14.02 -6.38 -15.53
N GLU A 87 -14.75 -6.23 -16.63
CA GLU A 87 -16.19 -6.09 -16.58
C GLU A 87 -16.89 -7.37 -16.08
N LEU A 88 -16.38 -8.54 -16.49
CA LEU A 88 -16.85 -9.82 -15.96
C LEU A 88 -16.65 -9.91 -14.45
N LEU A 89 -15.46 -9.60 -13.96
CA LEU A 89 -15.12 -9.65 -12.54
C LEU A 89 -15.95 -8.64 -11.72
N ARG A 90 -16.08 -7.42 -12.23
CA ARG A 90 -16.91 -6.37 -11.65
C ARG A 90 -18.38 -6.82 -11.54
N SER A 91 -18.94 -7.41 -12.59
CA SER A 91 -20.33 -7.90 -12.60
C SER A 91 -20.56 -9.06 -11.62
N GLN A 92 -19.50 -9.81 -11.29
CA GLN A 92 -19.52 -10.84 -10.25
C GLN A 92 -19.31 -10.28 -8.84
N GLY A 93 -19.09 -8.97 -8.69
CA GLY A 93 -18.92 -8.29 -7.42
C GLY A 93 -17.51 -8.34 -6.85
N PHE A 94 -16.49 -8.61 -7.65
CA PHE A 94 -15.09 -8.47 -7.20
C PHE A 94 -14.67 -7.01 -7.15
N GLY A 95 -13.96 -6.66 -6.08
CA GLY A 95 -13.03 -5.53 -6.06
C GLY A 95 -11.67 -5.91 -6.64
N PHE A 96 -10.77 -4.94 -6.72
CA PHE A 96 -9.51 -5.10 -7.45
C PHE A 96 -8.28 -4.68 -6.64
N LEU A 97 -7.19 -5.40 -6.87
CA LEU A 97 -5.82 -4.97 -6.70
C LEU A 97 -5.22 -4.81 -8.10
N VAL A 98 -5.16 -3.58 -8.59
CA VAL A 98 -4.71 -3.29 -9.96
C VAL A 98 -3.19 -3.20 -9.97
N LEU A 99 -2.53 -4.02 -10.76
CA LEU A 99 -1.08 -4.22 -10.79
C LEU A 99 -0.46 -3.87 -12.13
N PHE A 100 0.73 -3.30 -12.06
CA PHE A 100 1.63 -3.17 -13.18
C PHE A 100 3.02 -3.70 -12.78
N ARG A 101 3.63 -4.54 -13.62
CA ARG A 101 4.95 -5.10 -13.34
C ARG A 101 6.01 -4.02 -13.26
N GLY A 102 6.76 -3.98 -12.16
CA GLY A 102 7.96 -3.18 -12.00
C GLY A 102 9.16 -3.73 -12.78
N ARG A 103 10.31 -3.16 -12.54
CA ARG A 103 11.57 -3.53 -13.17
C ARG A 103 12.50 -4.20 -12.19
N ASP A 104 13.33 -5.14 -12.67
CA ASP A 104 14.47 -5.62 -11.90
C ASP A 104 15.53 -4.52 -11.81
N SER A 105 16.24 -4.39 -10.69
CA SER A 105 17.32 -3.39 -10.48
C SER A 105 18.37 -3.43 -11.60
N LYS A 106 18.70 -4.63 -12.11
CA LYS A 106 19.65 -4.81 -13.24
C LYS A 106 19.21 -4.18 -14.56
N GLU A 107 17.92 -3.89 -14.72
CA GLU A 107 17.37 -3.19 -15.88
C GLU A 107 17.55 -1.67 -15.79
N LEU A 108 17.79 -1.13 -14.59
CA LEU A 108 17.92 0.28 -14.27
C LEU A 108 19.40 0.68 -14.21
N LYS A 109 20.11 0.51 -15.33
CA LYS A 109 21.59 0.56 -15.42
C LYS A 109 22.23 1.88 -14.98
N ASN A 110 21.50 2.98 -15.07
CA ASN A 110 21.92 4.32 -14.68
C ASN A 110 20.69 5.25 -14.53
N GLU A 111 20.90 6.44 -14.00
CA GLU A 111 19.84 7.43 -13.72
C GLU A 111 19.00 7.78 -14.95
N THR A 112 19.63 8.02 -16.10
CA THR A 112 18.94 8.37 -17.35
C THR A 112 18.00 7.26 -17.80
N VAL A 113 18.48 6.02 -17.75
CA VAL A 113 17.67 4.83 -18.09
C VAL A 113 16.55 4.64 -17.08
N ALA A 114 16.84 4.77 -15.78
CA ALA A 114 15.87 4.63 -14.72
C ALA A 114 14.72 5.66 -14.85
N LYS A 115 15.04 6.93 -15.00
CA LYS A 115 14.07 8.00 -15.19
C LYS A 115 13.20 7.79 -16.44
N ARG A 116 13.81 7.44 -17.57
CA ARG A 116 13.08 7.17 -18.81
C ARG A 116 12.12 5.98 -18.63
N LYS A 117 12.61 4.86 -18.08
CA LYS A 117 11.78 3.66 -17.85
C LYS A 117 10.64 3.94 -16.89
N GLY A 118 10.84 4.67 -15.79
CA GLY A 118 9.78 5.06 -14.86
C GLY A 118 8.67 5.84 -15.56
N SER A 119 9.03 6.83 -16.36
CA SER A 119 8.05 7.60 -17.13
C SER A 119 7.33 6.76 -18.21
N GLU A 120 8.03 5.89 -18.92
CA GLU A 120 7.45 5.00 -19.95
C GLU A 120 6.48 4.01 -19.31
N ASP A 121 6.87 3.34 -18.23
CA ASP A 121 6.06 2.34 -17.56
C ASP A 121 4.80 2.95 -16.93
N ALA A 122 4.89 4.16 -16.35
CA ALA A 122 3.73 4.88 -15.82
C ALA A 122 2.72 5.23 -16.92
N LYS A 123 3.19 5.70 -18.08
CA LYS A 123 2.33 6.00 -19.24
C LYS A 123 1.66 4.73 -19.77
N ASN A 124 2.40 3.62 -19.84
CA ASN A 124 1.88 2.34 -20.26
C ASN A 124 0.83 1.81 -19.28
N ALA A 125 1.08 1.92 -17.98
CA ALA A 125 0.12 1.53 -16.94
C ALA A 125 -1.17 2.34 -17.02
N ALA A 126 -1.07 3.67 -17.15
CA ALA A 126 -2.22 4.54 -17.31
C ALA A 126 -3.02 4.24 -18.59
N ALA A 127 -2.34 4.01 -19.71
CA ALA A 127 -2.98 3.66 -20.97
C ALA A 127 -3.71 2.30 -20.88
N SER A 128 -3.07 1.29 -20.28
CA SER A 128 -3.67 -0.02 -20.06
C SER A 128 -4.87 0.06 -19.11
N ALA A 129 -4.75 0.79 -18.00
CA ALA A 129 -5.85 0.97 -17.07
C ALA A 129 -7.06 1.63 -17.73
N LYS A 130 -6.83 2.68 -18.53
CA LYS A 130 -7.88 3.35 -19.30
C LYS A 130 -8.54 2.40 -20.32
N ALA A 131 -7.74 1.62 -21.04
CA ALA A 131 -8.24 0.65 -22.04
C ALA A 131 -9.10 -0.45 -21.39
N GLU A 132 -8.75 -0.87 -20.18
CA GLU A 132 -9.53 -1.84 -19.39
C GLU A 132 -10.72 -1.20 -18.64
N GLY A 133 -10.94 0.11 -18.78
CA GLY A 133 -12.08 0.82 -18.21
C GLY A 133 -11.92 1.20 -16.73
N PHE A 134 -10.70 1.14 -16.17
CA PHE A 134 -10.43 1.66 -14.82
C PHE A 134 -10.50 3.20 -14.84
N VAL A 135 -11.31 3.76 -13.95
CA VAL A 135 -11.52 5.20 -13.85
C VAL A 135 -10.29 5.90 -13.25
N SER A 136 -10.19 7.21 -13.50
CA SER A 136 -9.24 8.07 -12.77
C SER A 136 -9.42 7.89 -11.26
N SER A 137 -8.38 8.10 -10.49
CA SER A 137 -8.29 7.83 -9.05
C SER A 137 -8.22 6.35 -8.65
N THR A 138 -8.28 5.39 -9.58
CA THR A 138 -7.92 4.00 -9.27
C THR A 138 -6.46 3.93 -8.81
N ILE A 139 -6.19 3.17 -7.75
CA ILE A 139 -4.82 2.90 -7.29
C ILE A 139 -4.20 1.86 -8.21
N ILE A 140 -3.04 2.16 -8.79
CA ILE A 140 -2.25 1.20 -9.54
C ILE A 140 -1.01 0.86 -8.70
N PHE A 141 -0.93 -0.39 -8.27
CA PHE A 141 0.21 -0.91 -7.53
C PHE A 141 1.33 -1.27 -8.50
N LEU A 142 2.49 -0.67 -8.30
CA LEU A 142 3.71 -1.13 -8.96
C LEU A 142 4.20 -2.35 -8.21
N ASP A 143 4.43 -3.44 -8.95
CA ASP A 143 4.95 -4.71 -8.43
C ASP A 143 6.47 -4.63 -8.30
N ILE A 144 6.99 -4.61 -7.07
CA ILE A 144 8.40 -4.44 -6.72
C ILE A 144 8.88 -5.70 -6.02
N GLU A 145 9.61 -6.53 -6.76
CA GLU A 145 10.11 -7.84 -6.29
C GLU A 145 11.44 -7.74 -5.50
N GLU A 146 12.05 -6.57 -5.46
CA GLU A 146 13.31 -6.33 -4.75
C GLU A 146 13.09 -6.35 -3.23
N GLY A 147 14.10 -6.85 -2.48
CA GLY A 147 14.06 -6.89 -1.02
C GLY A 147 15.07 -5.95 -0.36
N GLY A 148 14.73 -5.41 0.81
CA GLY A 148 15.59 -4.48 1.56
C GLY A 148 15.64 -3.09 0.95
N ARG A 149 16.79 -2.42 1.12
CA ARG A 149 17.01 -1.08 0.56
C ARG A 149 17.17 -1.14 -0.95
N LEU A 150 16.46 -0.27 -1.64
CA LEU A 150 16.54 -0.15 -3.09
C LEU A 150 17.78 0.64 -3.52
N PRO A 151 18.42 0.31 -4.64
CA PRO A 151 19.47 1.13 -5.23
C PRO A 151 18.97 2.51 -5.65
N GLU A 152 19.85 3.52 -5.67
CA GLU A 152 19.52 4.89 -6.07
C GLU A 152 18.81 4.97 -7.43
N ALA A 153 19.27 4.20 -8.41
CA ALA A 153 18.61 4.15 -9.71
C ALA A 153 17.15 3.68 -9.64
N TYR A 154 16.83 2.83 -8.66
CA TYR A 154 15.45 2.40 -8.43
C TYR A 154 14.60 3.53 -7.85
N HIS A 155 15.14 4.34 -6.94
CA HIS A 155 14.46 5.51 -6.41
C HIS A 155 14.18 6.55 -7.49
N ILE A 156 15.10 6.75 -8.42
CA ILE A 156 14.90 7.62 -9.59
C ILE A 156 13.78 7.08 -10.49
N TYR A 157 13.75 5.76 -10.71
CA TYR A 157 12.67 5.09 -11.43
C TYR A 157 11.31 5.31 -10.76
N LEU A 158 11.21 5.10 -9.45
CA LEU A 158 9.99 5.27 -8.67
C LEU A 158 9.51 6.74 -8.65
N SER A 159 10.42 7.69 -8.55
CA SER A 159 10.12 9.12 -8.62
C SER A 159 9.52 9.51 -9.97
N ALA A 160 10.09 9.01 -11.06
CA ALA A 160 9.58 9.25 -12.41
C ALA A 160 8.23 8.56 -12.65
N TRP A 161 8.07 7.31 -12.18
CA TRP A 161 6.80 6.59 -12.17
C TRP A 161 5.71 7.38 -11.45
N SER A 162 5.99 7.82 -10.22
CA SER A 162 5.05 8.56 -9.38
C SER A 162 4.58 9.85 -10.05
N THR A 163 5.51 10.60 -10.63
CA THR A 163 5.23 11.86 -11.32
C THR A 163 4.27 11.65 -12.50
N GLU A 164 4.58 10.72 -13.38
CA GLU A 164 3.80 10.51 -14.61
C GLU A 164 2.46 9.83 -14.34
N LEU A 165 2.39 8.88 -13.39
CA LEU A 165 1.14 8.21 -13.05
C LEU A 165 0.15 9.17 -12.38
N THR A 166 0.62 10.01 -11.47
CA THR A 166 -0.20 11.06 -10.83
C THR A 166 -0.71 12.06 -11.87
N LYS A 167 0.14 12.49 -12.80
CA LYS A 167 -0.24 13.36 -13.91
C LYS A 167 -1.32 12.74 -14.80
N ALA A 168 -1.33 11.43 -14.95
CA ALA A 168 -2.37 10.70 -15.68
C ALA A 168 -3.68 10.54 -14.89
N GLY A 169 -3.73 11.00 -13.62
CA GLY A 169 -4.93 11.00 -12.78
C GLY A 169 -5.13 9.72 -11.96
N TYR A 170 -4.16 8.83 -11.93
CA TYR A 170 -4.21 7.61 -11.11
C TYR A 170 -3.51 7.81 -9.77
N ARG A 171 -3.89 7.01 -8.78
CA ARG A 171 -3.26 7.02 -7.46
C ARG A 171 -2.11 6.01 -7.42
N LEU A 172 -1.13 6.33 -6.61
CA LEU A 172 0.09 5.54 -6.46
C LEU A 172 -0.12 4.40 -5.48
N GLY A 173 0.27 3.20 -5.88
CA GLY A 173 0.41 2.04 -5.01
C GLY A 173 1.78 1.38 -5.20
N ALA A 174 2.26 0.72 -4.16
CA ALA A 174 3.45 -0.14 -4.20
C ALA A 174 3.11 -1.50 -3.58
N TYR A 175 3.29 -2.58 -4.36
CA TYR A 175 3.41 -3.92 -3.83
C TYR A 175 4.89 -4.19 -3.60
N CYS A 176 5.28 -4.50 -2.37
CA CYS A 176 6.69 -4.64 -2.01
C CYS A 176 6.89 -5.44 -0.73
N SER A 177 8.16 -5.81 -0.47
CA SER A 177 8.55 -6.60 0.67
C SER A 177 8.41 -5.85 2.00
N GLY A 178 7.73 -6.49 2.96
CA GLY A 178 7.76 -6.18 4.39
C GLY A 178 8.73 -7.03 5.18
N MET A 179 9.54 -7.85 4.51
CA MET A 179 10.55 -8.67 5.17
C MET A 179 11.74 -7.81 5.59
N PRO A 180 12.13 -7.85 6.89
CA PRO A 180 13.27 -7.07 7.35
C PRO A 180 14.59 -7.66 6.84
N VAL A 181 15.41 -6.83 6.23
CA VAL A 181 16.76 -7.15 5.77
C VAL A 181 17.77 -6.43 6.65
N LYS A 182 18.79 -7.16 7.11
CA LYS A 182 19.89 -6.60 7.91
C LYS A 182 20.83 -5.85 6.98
N GLU A 183 21.14 -4.59 7.31
CA GLU A 183 22.14 -3.78 6.63
C GLU A 183 23.44 -3.73 7.42
N GLU A 184 23.33 -3.46 8.74
CA GLU A 184 24.45 -3.36 9.68
C GLU A 184 24.05 -4.00 11.01
N PRO A 185 24.97 -4.23 11.96
CA PRO A 185 24.63 -4.73 13.28
C PRO A 185 23.58 -3.85 13.97
N GLY A 186 22.41 -4.41 14.22
CA GLY A 186 21.28 -3.72 14.86
C GLY A 186 20.42 -2.85 13.94
N VAL A 187 20.76 -2.74 12.65
CA VAL A 187 19.98 -1.98 11.66
C VAL A 187 19.29 -2.94 10.70
N THR A 188 17.99 -2.81 10.60
CA THR A 188 17.18 -3.53 9.60
C THR A 188 16.32 -2.55 8.83
N ILE A 189 16.05 -2.86 7.57
CA ILE A 189 15.13 -2.10 6.72
C ILE A 189 14.21 -3.05 5.98
N THR A 190 12.99 -2.63 5.72
CA THR A 190 12.09 -3.26 4.76
C THR A 190 12.04 -2.41 3.49
N THR A 191 11.70 -3.03 2.35
CA THR A 191 11.53 -2.26 1.10
C THR A 191 10.38 -1.26 1.23
N ALA A 192 9.32 -1.63 1.96
CA ALA A 192 8.20 -0.72 2.22
C ALA A 192 8.62 0.53 3.00
N ASP A 193 9.44 0.39 4.06
CA ASP A 193 9.96 1.52 4.82
C ASP A 193 10.91 2.38 4.00
N ASP A 194 11.77 1.73 3.20
CA ASP A 194 12.70 2.42 2.33
C ASP A 194 11.96 3.32 1.33
N ILE A 195 10.97 2.78 0.62
CA ILE A 195 10.12 3.55 -0.31
C ILE A 195 9.40 4.68 0.41
N ARG A 196 8.77 4.40 1.57
CA ARG A 196 7.97 5.37 2.32
C ARG A 196 8.79 6.55 2.84
N ASN A 197 10.07 6.35 3.11
CA ASN A 197 10.97 7.39 3.60
C ASN A 197 11.36 8.42 2.52
N HIS A 198 11.09 8.16 1.24
CA HIS A 198 11.30 9.10 0.15
C HIS A 198 10.05 9.97 -0.10
N ASP A 199 10.23 11.17 -0.63
CA ASP A 199 9.13 12.13 -0.85
C ASP A 199 8.03 11.58 -1.75
N TYR A 200 8.37 10.87 -2.80
CA TYR A 200 7.39 10.21 -3.69
C TYR A 200 6.62 9.09 -2.98
N GLY A 201 7.21 8.46 -1.97
CA GLY A 201 6.59 7.36 -1.21
C GLY A 201 5.55 7.82 -0.19
N LYS A 202 5.61 9.07 0.27
CA LYS A 202 4.69 9.62 1.30
C LYS A 202 3.21 9.59 0.89
N GLY A 203 2.91 9.62 -0.40
CA GLY A 203 1.56 9.56 -0.95
C GLY A 203 1.15 8.20 -1.50
N MET A 204 2.01 7.19 -1.40
CA MET A 204 1.73 5.84 -1.90
C MET A 204 0.86 5.05 -0.94
N ILE A 205 0.01 4.22 -1.50
CA ILE A 205 -0.72 3.17 -0.79
C ILE A 205 0.13 1.90 -0.84
N PHE A 206 0.32 1.26 0.31
CA PHE A 206 1.18 0.09 0.41
C PHE A 206 0.39 -1.21 0.47
N TRP A 207 0.75 -2.12 -0.41
CA TRP A 207 0.43 -3.54 -0.35
C TRP A 207 1.72 -4.28 -0.03
N VAL A 208 1.78 -4.83 1.18
CA VAL A 208 3.02 -5.41 1.71
C VAL A 208 2.87 -6.92 1.82
N TYR A 209 3.89 -7.65 1.38
CA TYR A 209 3.99 -9.06 1.68
C TYR A 209 4.99 -9.32 2.81
N ASN A 210 4.69 -10.30 3.64
CA ASN A 210 5.63 -10.96 4.52
C ASN A 210 5.23 -12.44 4.65
N ASP A 211 6.19 -13.31 4.91
CA ASP A 211 5.94 -14.75 5.01
C ASP A 211 5.45 -15.13 6.41
N ALA A 212 4.42 -14.46 6.90
CA ALA A 212 3.83 -14.76 8.20
C ALA A 212 3.23 -16.17 8.22
N CYS A 213 2.74 -16.62 7.05
CA CYS A 213 2.24 -17.96 6.85
C CYS A 213 3.14 -18.73 5.87
N PRO A 214 3.96 -19.66 6.33
CA PRO A 214 4.82 -20.46 5.45
C PRO A 214 3.98 -21.28 4.46
N PRO A 215 4.51 -21.64 3.28
CA PRO A 215 3.79 -22.34 2.21
C PRO A 215 3.16 -23.67 2.62
N SER A 216 3.66 -24.35 3.65
CA SER A 216 3.04 -25.55 4.23
C SER A 216 3.66 -25.82 5.62
N PRO A 217 2.85 -26.08 6.65
CA PRO A 217 1.40 -26.39 6.63
C PRO A 217 0.49 -25.16 6.60
N GLY A 218 1.02 -23.96 6.47
CA GLY A 218 0.25 -22.72 6.48
C GLY A 218 -0.09 -22.22 7.87
N CYS A 219 -0.96 -21.21 7.93
CA CYS A 219 -1.51 -20.65 9.16
C CYS A 219 -3.02 -20.79 9.16
N VAL A 220 -3.60 -21.17 10.28
CA VAL A 220 -5.04 -21.17 10.46
C VAL A 220 -5.44 -19.93 11.23
N PHE A 221 -6.27 -19.09 10.63
CA PHE A 221 -6.83 -17.90 11.28
C PHE A 221 -8.31 -18.12 11.58
N SER A 222 -8.72 -17.84 12.81
CA SER A 222 -10.15 -17.83 13.20
C SER A 222 -10.92 -16.70 12.48
N GLN A 223 -10.21 -15.63 12.14
CA GLN A 223 -10.74 -14.45 11.43
C GLN A 223 -9.73 -14.01 10.36
N THR A 224 -10.19 -13.21 9.39
CA THR A 224 -9.28 -12.57 8.43
C THR A 224 -8.37 -11.60 9.18
N PRO A 225 -7.04 -11.77 9.11
CA PRO A 225 -6.12 -10.88 9.82
C PRO A 225 -6.17 -9.47 9.23
N PRO A 226 -6.11 -8.42 10.07
CA PRO A 226 -6.08 -7.05 9.58
C PRO A 226 -4.77 -6.73 8.88
N SER A 227 -4.78 -5.88 7.84
CA SER A 227 -3.57 -5.48 7.11
C SER A 227 -2.47 -4.88 8.01
N PRO A 228 -2.77 -4.10 9.06
CA PRO A 228 -1.74 -3.62 10.01
C PRO A 228 -1.02 -4.73 10.79
N ALA A 229 -1.50 -5.97 10.77
CA ALA A 229 -0.83 -7.10 11.42
C ALA A 229 0.52 -7.48 10.74
N THR A 230 0.84 -6.88 9.59
CA THR A 230 2.20 -6.93 9.02
C THR A 230 3.28 -6.36 9.96
N GLY A 231 2.90 -5.62 10.98
CA GLY A 231 3.78 -4.75 11.78
C GLY A 231 3.96 -3.35 11.19
N MET A 232 3.35 -3.07 10.04
CA MET A 232 3.38 -1.78 9.35
C MET A 232 2.00 -1.15 9.39
N SER A 233 1.79 -0.20 10.30
CA SER A 233 0.48 0.45 10.50
C SER A 233 -0.03 1.23 9.29
N TYR A 234 0.84 1.54 8.33
CA TYR A 234 0.52 2.25 7.11
C TYR A 234 0.17 1.33 5.92
N ALA A 235 0.28 -0.01 6.07
CA ALA A 235 -0.09 -0.94 5.02
C ALA A 235 -1.62 -1.07 4.91
N GLU A 236 -2.16 -0.81 3.72
CA GLU A 236 -3.59 -0.95 3.43
C GLU A 236 -3.96 -2.38 3.04
N VAL A 237 -3.00 -3.10 2.46
CA VAL A 237 -3.15 -4.49 2.03
C VAL A 237 -1.97 -5.31 2.53
N TRP A 238 -2.25 -6.51 3.00
CA TRP A 238 -1.27 -7.47 3.45
C TRP A 238 -1.41 -8.79 2.70
N GLN A 239 -0.36 -9.20 1.95
CA GLN A 239 -0.23 -10.56 1.45
C GLN A 239 0.42 -11.38 2.55
N PHE A 240 -0.36 -12.26 3.19
CA PHE A 240 0.08 -12.98 4.38
C PHE A 240 0.33 -14.47 4.14
N ALA A 241 -0.07 -14.99 2.98
CA ALA A 241 0.07 -16.39 2.66
C ALA A 241 0.31 -16.60 1.17
N GLN A 242 1.18 -17.55 0.84
CA GLN A 242 1.50 -17.95 -0.54
C GLN A 242 1.16 -19.42 -0.74
N SER A 243 0.41 -19.72 -1.78
CA SER A 243 0.10 -21.11 -2.13
C SER A 243 1.34 -21.87 -2.54
N PRO A 244 1.49 -23.13 -2.10
CA PRO A 244 2.65 -23.92 -2.44
C PRO A 244 2.64 -24.27 -3.93
N ARG A 245 3.67 -23.84 -4.65
CA ARG A 245 3.89 -24.18 -6.07
C ARG A 245 4.75 -25.41 -6.26
N ARG A 246 5.37 -25.89 -5.17
CA ARG A 246 6.24 -27.05 -5.18
C ARG A 246 5.54 -28.27 -4.59
N LYS A 247 5.77 -29.41 -5.20
CA LYS A 247 5.14 -30.68 -4.82
C LYS A 247 5.41 -31.07 -3.36
N GLU A 248 6.59 -30.81 -2.87
CA GLU A 248 6.99 -31.07 -1.47
C GLU A 248 6.17 -30.29 -0.45
N TYR A 249 5.71 -29.09 -0.80
CA TYR A 249 4.84 -28.30 0.06
C TYR A 249 3.39 -28.72 -0.07
N SER A 250 2.91 -28.99 -1.28
CA SER A 250 1.53 -29.39 -1.52
C SER A 250 1.20 -30.75 -0.92
N ALA A 251 2.19 -31.62 -0.70
CA ALA A 251 1.99 -32.94 -0.10
C ALA A 251 1.40 -32.89 1.33
N ARG A 252 1.53 -31.77 2.04
CA ARG A 252 1.00 -31.58 3.40
C ARG A 252 -0.31 -30.79 3.42
N CYS A 253 -0.80 -30.36 2.27
CA CYS A 253 -2.03 -29.59 2.19
C CYS A 253 -3.25 -30.48 2.43
N ALA A 254 -4.24 -29.95 3.18
CA ALA A 254 -5.52 -30.61 3.34
C ALA A 254 -6.21 -30.73 1.97
N ALA A 255 -7.03 -31.76 1.81
CA ALA A 255 -7.83 -31.97 0.60
C ALA A 255 -8.87 -30.84 0.38
N THR A 256 -9.24 -30.14 1.45
CA THR A 256 -10.17 -29.01 1.43
C THR A 256 -9.45 -27.72 1.82
N TYR A 257 -9.91 -26.61 1.26
CA TYR A 257 -9.43 -25.29 1.62
C TYR A 257 -9.58 -25.02 3.12
N GLN A 258 -8.47 -24.62 3.72
CA GLN A 258 -8.41 -24.17 5.11
C GLN A 258 -8.17 -22.69 5.07
N ARG A 259 -8.67 -21.73 5.20
CA ARG A 259 -8.48 -20.27 5.14
C ARG A 259 -7.04 -19.78 5.44
N ASP A 260 -6.07 -20.64 5.27
CA ASP A 260 -4.65 -20.37 5.44
C ASP A 260 -3.98 -19.89 4.15
N GLY A 261 -4.66 -20.05 3.02
CA GLY A 261 -4.17 -19.63 1.70
C GLY A 261 -2.99 -20.42 1.15
N ASN A 262 -2.36 -21.24 1.97
CA ASN A 262 -1.15 -21.98 1.58
C ASN A 262 -1.41 -23.33 0.96
N CYS A 263 -2.68 -23.72 0.89
CA CYS A 263 -3.14 -24.93 0.25
C CYS A 263 -4.05 -24.60 -0.93
N TYR A 264 -4.71 -25.62 -1.48
CA TYR A 264 -5.52 -25.46 -2.68
C TYR A 264 -6.72 -24.54 -2.44
N ALA A 265 -7.04 -23.72 -3.44
CA ALA A 265 -8.14 -22.79 -3.38
C ALA A 265 -9.51 -23.51 -3.24
N PRO A 266 -10.54 -22.86 -2.69
CA PRO A 266 -11.88 -23.45 -2.57
C PRO A 266 -12.40 -23.89 -3.94
N GLY A 267 -12.83 -25.16 -4.02
CA GLY A 267 -13.36 -25.75 -5.25
C GLY A 267 -12.34 -26.10 -6.32
N ASP A 268 -11.05 -25.99 -6.03
CA ASP A 268 -9.96 -26.44 -6.92
C ASP A 268 -9.72 -27.94 -6.82
N THR A 269 -10.63 -28.74 -7.41
CA THR A 269 -10.54 -30.19 -7.41
C THR A 269 -9.34 -30.72 -8.21
N ALA A 270 -8.82 -29.91 -9.14
CA ALA A 270 -7.65 -30.27 -9.98
C ALA A 270 -6.32 -29.83 -9.34
N HIS A 271 -6.35 -29.15 -8.19
CA HIS A 271 -5.18 -28.63 -7.50
C HIS A 271 -4.28 -27.75 -8.41
N SER A 272 -4.89 -26.86 -9.16
CA SER A 272 -4.23 -26.04 -10.17
C SER A 272 -4.29 -24.54 -9.91
N TRP A 273 -5.09 -24.10 -8.94
CA TRP A 273 -5.27 -22.68 -8.60
C TRP A 273 -4.38 -22.28 -7.43
N PHE A 274 -3.11 -22.10 -7.70
CA PHE A 274 -2.19 -21.57 -6.69
C PHE A 274 -2.50 -20.08 -6.51
N LEU A 275 -2.97 -19.69 -5.33
CA LEU A 275 -3.35 -18.32 -4.99
C LEU A 275 -2.45 -17.81 -3.87
N ASP A 276 -2.07 -16.56 -3.96
CA ASP A 276 -1.50 -15.83 -2.84
C ASP A 276 -2.63 -15.04 -2.17
N VAL A 277 -2.72 -15.12 -0.83
CA VAL A 277 -3.89 -14.64 -0.10
C VAL A 277 -3.59 -13.34 0.62
N ASN A 278 -4.54 -12.42 0.50
CA ASN A 278 -4.44 -11.06 0.96
C ASN A 278 -5.57 -10.69 1.92
N SER A 279 -5.27 -9.80 2.85
CA SER A 279 -6.26 -9.07 3.62
C SER A 279 -6.17 -7.58 3.34
N ALA A 280 -7.32 -6.90 3.32
CA ALA A 280 -7.40 -5.45 3.13
C ALA A 280 -8.52 -4.83 3.96
N THR A 281 -8.41 -3.55 4.26
CA THR A 281 -9.46 -2.79 4.95
C THR A 281 -10.67 -2.50 4.05
N SER A 282 -10.50 -2.67 2.74
CA SER A 282 -11.55 -2.45 1.72
C SER A 282 -11.82 -3.71 0.92
N ALA A 283 -13.07 -3.91 0.53
CA ALA A 283 -13.46 -4.94 -0.43
C ALA A 283 -13.04 -4.61 -1.88
N ASP A 284 -12.61 -3.37 -2.14
CA ASP A 284 -12.10 -2.89 -3.43
C ASP A 284 -10.87 -2.00 -3.18
N PRO A 285 -9.71 -2.61 -2.85
CA PRO A 285 -8.55 -1.85 -2.37
C PRO A 285 -8.01 -0.83 -3.37
N SER A 286 -8.09 -1.11 -4.67
CA SER A 286 -7.71 -0.15 -5.72
C SER A 286 -8.80 0.87 -6.04
N GLY A 287 -10.05 0.70 -5.60
CA GLY A 287 -11.19 1.49 -6.05
C GLY A 287 -11.52 1.26 -7.53
N GLY A 288 -11.19 0.08 -8.05
CA GLY A 288 -11.27 -0.27 -9.48
C GLY A 288 -12.63 -0.78 -9.95
N SER A 289 -13.55 -1.06 -9.03
CA SER A 289 -14.89 -1.56 -9.34
C SER A 289 -15.89 -0.46 -9.74
N ARG A 290 -15.52 0.82 -9.64
CA ARG A 290 -16.32 1.99 -9.97
C ARG A 290 -16.55 2.14 -11.48
#